data_41b21eda42db282bce53aacb56d41e07
#
_entry.id   41b21eda42db282bce53aacb56d41e07
#
_cell.length_a   1.000
_cell.length_b   1.000
_cell.length_c   1.000
_cell.angle_alpha   90.00
_cell.angle_beta   90.00
_cell.angle_gamma   90.00
#
_symmetry.space_group_name_H-M   'P 1'
#
loop_
_entity.id
_entity.type
_entity.pdbx_description
1 polymer ?
#
loop_
_entity_poly.entity_id
_entity_poly.type
_entity_poly.pdbx_seq_one_letter_code
_entity_poly.pdbx_strand_id
1 'polypeptide(L)' 'MLVELKAVRALDNIHQAQCLNYLKATGLHLCLLLNFGQPRLEIKRIVQGL' A
#
# COMPACT_ATOMS: atom_id res chain seq x y z
N MET A 1 5.16 4.07 10.13
CA MET A 1 4.16 3.47 9.25
C MET A 1 3.89 4.39 8.06
N LEU A 2 3.83 3.81 6.88
CA LEU A 2 3.52 4.56 5.66
C LEU A 2 2.05 4.33 5.31
N VAL A 3 1.33 5.40 4.96
CA VAL A 3 -0.06 5.30 4.50
C VAL A 3 -0.13 5.89 3.10
N GLU A 4 -0.62 5.10 2.15
CA GLU A 4 -0.80 5.50 0.76
C GLU A 4 -2.28 5.54 0.43
N LEU A 5 -2.76 6.67 -0.11
CA LEU A 5 -4.14 6.81 -0.54
C LEU A 5 -4.21 6.60 -2.05
N LYS A 6 -5.15 5.77 -2.48
CA LYS A 6 -5.36 5.45 -3.90
C LYS A 6 -6.83 5.63 -4.25
N ALA A 7 -7.07 5.91 -5.54
CA ALA A 7 -8.43 5.99 -6.08
C ALA A 7 -8.43 5.23 -7.41
N VAL A 8 -8.31 3.91 -7.32
CA VAL A 8 -8.20 3.01 -8.46
C VAL A 8 -9.27 1.93 -8.38
N ARG A 9 -9.50 1.20 -9.48
CA ARG A 9 -10.50 0.14 -9.52
C ARG A 9 -10.21 -0.96 -8.52
N ALA A 10 -8.96 -1.35 -8.41
CA ALA A 10 -8.53 -2.39 -7.49
C ALA A 10 -7.06 -2.18 -7.18
N LEU A 11 -6.65 -2.57 -5.98
CA LEU A 11 -5.24 -2.63 -5.62
C LEU A 11 -4.66 -3.91 -6.23
N ASP A 12 -3.64 -3.77 -7.07
CA ASP A 12 -3.00 -4.90 -7.72
C ASP A 12 -1.53 -5.00 -7.34
N ASN A 13 -0.81 -5.93 -7.98
CA ASN A 13 0.59 -6.19 -7.66
C ASN A 13 1.49 -4.99 -7.89
N ILE A 14 1.14 -4.12 -8.84
CA ILE A 14 1.94 -2.92 -9.11
C ILE A 14 1.91 -1.98 -7.92
N HIS A 15 0.73 -1.77 -7.34
CA HIS A 15 0.58 -0.90 -6.16
C HIS A 15 1.31 -1.48 -4.95
N GLN A 16 1.25 -2.79 -4.77
CA GLN A 16 1.95 -3.46 -3.69
C GLN A 16 3.46 -3.36 -3.86
N ALA A 17 3.96 -3.53 -5.09
CA ALA A 17 5.39 -3.42 -5.37
C ALA A 17 5.90 -2.00 -5.10
N GLN A 18 5.12 -0.98 -5.44
CA GLN A 18 5.47 0.40 -5.14
C GLN A 18 5.63 0.61 -3.63
N CYS A 19 4.68 0.10 -2.85
CA CYS A 19 4.76 0.20 -1.39
C CYS A 19 5.99 -0.50 -0.84
N LEU A 20 6.29 -1.70 -1.34
CA LEU A 20 7.49 -2.42 -0.90
C LEU A 20 8.75 -1.62 -1.20
N ASN A 21 8.82 -0.98 -2.37
CA ASN A 21 9.97 -0.15 -2.72
C ASN A 21 10.11 1.03 -1.77
N TYR A 22 9.01 1.69 -1.41
CA TYR A 22 9.03 2.77 -0.43
C TYR A 22 9.50 2.28 0.93
N LEU A 23 9.02 1.13 1.37
CA LEU A 23 9.44 0.57 2.65
C LEU A 23 10.94 0.29 2.66
N LYS A 24 11.47 -0.26 1.57
CA LYS A 24 12.90 -0.52 1.44
C LYS A 24 13.70 0.78 1.47
N ALA A 25 13.24 1.80 0.77
CA ALA A 25 13.94 3.08 0.68
C ALA A 25 13.92 3.85 1.99
N THR A 26 12.86 3.75 2.77
CA THR A 26 12.69 4.53 4.00
C THR A 26 13.10 3.78 5.25
N GLY A 27 13.29 2.46 5.16
CA GLY A 27 13.54 1.63 6.35
C GLY A 27 12.33 1.37 7.21
N LEU A 28 11.15 1.77 6.77
CA LEU A 28 9.91 1.47 7.47
C LEU A 28 9.48 0.03 7.18
N HIS A 29 8.66 -0.53 8.07
CA HIS A 29 8.27 -1.94 8.00
C HIS A 29 6.82 -2.16 7.64
N LEU A 30 5.98 -1.14 7.70
CA LEU A 30 4.55 -1.28 7.50
C LEU A 30 4.03 -0.20 6.56
N CYS A 31 3.27 -0.63 5.55
CA CYS A 31 2.54 0.26 4.65
C CYS A 31 1.08 -0.16 4.61
N LEU A 32 0.19 0.81 4.70
CA LEU A 32 -1.25 0.62 4.48
C LEU A 32 -1.63 1.30 3.18
N LEU A 33 -2.21 0.53 2.27
CA LEU A 33 -2.83 1.04 1.05
C LEU A 33 -4.32 1.19 1.29
N LEU A 34 -4.83 2.40 1.16
CA LEU A 34 -6.26 2.69 1.32
C LEU A 34 -6.79 3.11 -0.04
N ASN A 35 -7.69 2.31 -0.61
CA ASN A 35 -8.24 2.58 -1.94
C ASN A 35 -9.69 3.04 -1.83
N PHE A 36 -9.93 4.28 -2.25
CA PHE A 36 -11.25 4.91 -2.26
C PHE A 36 -11.91 4.87 -3.63
N GLY A 37 -11.32 4.19 -4.60
CA GLY A 37 -11.83 4.11 -5.98
C GLY A 37 -12.96 3.12 -6.17
N GLN A 38 -13.47 2.52 -5.08
CA GLN A 38 -14.56 1.55 -5.09
C GLN A 38 -15.66 1.99 -4.13
N PRO A 39 -16.89 1.47 -4.29
CA PRO A 39 -17.98 1.77 -3.34
C PRO A 39 -17.62 1.37 -1.90
N ARG A 40 -16.84 0.31 -1.74
CA ARG A 40 -16.29 -0.10 -0.45
C ARG A 40 -14.83 0.31 -0.36
N LEU A 41 -14.42 0.79 0.80
CA LEU A 41 -13.01 1.05 1.05
C LEU A 41 -12.22 -0.27 1.00
N GLU A 42 -11.21 -0.30 0.15
CA GLU A 42 -10.30 -1.44 0.07
C GLU A 42 -9.04 -1.12 0.84
N ILE A 43 -8.62 -2.03 1.73
CA ILE A 43 -7.43 -1.84 2.57
C ILE A 43 -6.48 -3.00 2.34
N LYS A 44 -5.21 -2.68 2.08
CA LYS A 44 -4.15 -3.66 1.92
C LYS A 44 -3.02 -3.33 2.87
N ARG A 45 -2.58 -4.30 3.65
CA ARG A 45 -1.46 -4.14 4.57
C ARG A 45 -0.24 -4.84 4.00
N ILE A 46 0.87 -4.12 3.93
CA ILE A 46 2.12 -4.64 3.40
C ILE A 46 3.19 -4.49 4.46
N VAL A 47 3.89 -5.57 4.74
CA VAL A 47 4.91 -5.64 5.78
C VAL A 47 6.20 -6.14 5.15
N GLN A 48 7.33 -5.58 5.57
CA GLN A 48 8.61 -6.05 5.09
C GLN A 48 9.72 -5.82 6.12
N GLY A 49 10.77 -6.63 6.05
CA GLY A 49 11.97 -6.43 6.84
C GLY A 49 11.87 -6.90 8.29
N LEU A 50 11.02 -7.85 8.56
CA LEU A 50 10.85 -8.39 9.92
C LEU A 50 11.70 -9.65 10.18
#